data_6eb1078e9d98866d169215b94506317c
#
_entry.id   6eb1078e9d98866d169215b94506317c
#
_cell.length_a   1.000
_cell.length_b   1.000
_cell.length_c   1.000
_cell.angle_alpha   90.00
_cell.angle_beta   90.00
_cell.angle_gamma   90.00
#
_symmetry.space_group_name_H-M   'P 1'
#
loop_
_entity.id
_entity.type
_entity.pdbx_description
1 polymer ?
#
loop_
_entity_poly.entity_id
_entity_poly.type
_entity_poly.pdbx_seq_one_letter_code
_entity_poly.pdbx_strand_id
1 'polypeptide(L)'
;GIGMVHQHFMLFPSFTVAENIVIGREPASGILFDRKKAAEEVARLSAEYGMPVDPHRRVADCPVGIQQRVEILKVLYQGADIIILDEPSAVLTPLEVKELLAAIRGLARKGKSFILITHKLQEVMDAADRITVLRDGRVTATVRAADTNVEELSRLMVGRDLVPFDKRPARPGEAVLEVEGLTIRAARGKTKPLVDNVSFSVRSGEIVGVAGISGNGQSELIQAIAGLRRIDAGAVKLCGRDISGADVREIRRQGLAHIPEDRYLWGCAKEECIADNAAMGHTDRAKRSGILLRGRIRKLAESWIAAFKIKAGSPDAKAGSLSGGNLQKLIAARELAHGSPFVIAAEPTRGVDVGAMEIIHGELLRRRDEGSGILLVSSELTEILKLSDRIIVLFEGRIAGELKAEDATEEEISKLMAGVKADAEADIAAHRG
;
A
#
# COMPACT_ATOMS: atom_id res chain seq x y z
N GLY A 1 23.77 -18.11 -14.78
CA GLY A 1 22.87 -17.77 -14.23
C GLY A 1 21.73 -16.75 -14.26
N ILE A 2 20.48 -17.23 -14.16
CA ILE A 2 19.30 -16.39 -14.01
C ILE A 2 18.81 -16.55 -12.58
N GLY A 3 18.54 -15.42 -11.88
CA GLY A 3 17.94 -15.40 -10.57
C GLY A 3 16.72 -14.49 -10.54
N MET A 4 15.78 -14.75 -9.63
CA MET A 4 14.56 -13.96 -9.49
C MET A 4 14.30 -13.61 -8.03
N VAL A 5 13.98 -12.35 -7.80
CA VAL A 5 13.42 -11.84 -6.53
C VAL A 5 11.93 -11.63 -6.76
N HIS A 6 11.11 -12.36 -6.01
CA HIS A 6 9.67 -12.34 -6.14
C HIS A 6 9.04 -11.16 -5.38
N GLN A 7 7.83 -10.76 -5.77
CA GLN A 7 7.03 -9.73 -5.12
C GLN A 7 6.79 -10.02 -3.62
N HIS A 8 6.63 -11.30 -3.26
CA HIS A 8 6.59 -11.76 -1.87
C HIS A 8 7.90 -12.47 -1.55
N PHE A 9 8.57 -12.05 -0.48
CA PHE A 9 9.86 -12.60 -0.09
C PHE A 9 9.81 -14.11 0.16
N MET A 10 10.75 -14.82 -0.43
CA MET A 10 10.91 -16.26 -0.28
C MET A 10 11.98 -16.57 0.78
N LEU A 11 11.84 -15.91 1.95
CA LEU A 11 12.73 -16.05 3.09
C LEU A 11 12.12 -16.92 4.18
N PHE A 12 12.96 -17.65 4.91
CA PHE A 12 12.56 -18.39 6.09
C PHE A 12 12.73 -17.50 7.34
N PRO A 13 11.63 -17.06 7.98
CA PRO A 13 11.69 -16.08 9.08
C PRO A 13 12.48 -16.56 10.30
N SER A 14 12.48 -17.88 10.56
CA SER A 14 13.19 -18.50 11.69
C SER A 14 14.70 -18.62 11.48
N PHE A 15 15.18 -18.52 10.23
CA PHE A 15 16.58 -18.64 9.88
C PHE A 15 17.29 -17.29 10.01
N THR A 16 18.61 -17.34 10.19
CA THR A 16 19.47 -16.16 10.13
C THR A 16 19.58 -15.64 8.68
N VAL A 17 20.05 -14.41 8.53
CA VAL A 17 20.35 -13.80 7.23
C VAL A 17 21.35 -14.68 6.46
N ALA A 18 22.41 -15.15 7.12
CA ALA A 18 23.40 -16.01 6.49
C ALA A 18 22.78 -17.34 6.01
N GLU A 19 22.00 -18.01 6.85
CA GLU A 19 21.35 -19.27 6.50
C GLU A 19 20.39 -19.09 5.29
N ASN A 20 19.65 -17.97 5.20
CA ASN A 20 18.78 -17.68 4.08
C ASN A 20 19.53 -17.45 2.75
N ILE A 21 20.68 -16.76 2.82
CA ILE A 21 21.46 -16.42 1.62
C ILE A 21 22.15 -17.65 1.04
N VAL A 22 22.73 -18.51 1.88
CA VAL A 22 23.50 -19.66 1.39
C VAL A 22 22.65 -20.89 1.05
N ILE A 23 21.34 -20.86 1.28
CA ILE A 23 20.45 -22.00 1.07
C ILE A 23 20.58 -22.55 -0.38
N GLY A 24 20.76 -23.87 -0.47
CA GLY A 24 20.98 -24.57 -1.76
C GLY A 24 22.44 -24.56 -2.26
N ARG A 25 23.36 -23.86 -1.55
CA ARG A 25 24.80 -23.86 -1.76
C ARG A 25 25.53 -23.68 -0.43
N GLU A 26 25.07 -24.42 0.58
CA GLU A 26 25.56 -24.29 1.95
C GLU A 26 27.05 -24.66 2.04
N PRO A 27 27.89 -23.79 2.61
CA PRO A 27 29.28 -24.17 2.89
C PRO A 27 29.30 -25.29 3.95
N ALA A 28 30.06 -26.34 3.67
CA ALA A 28 30.13 -27.51 4.51
C ALA A 28 31.56 -27.74 5.03
N SER A 29 31.66 -28.23 6.26
CA SER A 29 32.86 -28.80 6.84
C SER A 29 32.65 -30.33 7.02
N GLY A 30 33.13 -31.09 6.03
CA GLY A 30 32.76 -32.49 5.86
C GLY A 30 31.30 -32.64 5.45
N ILE A 31 30.50 -33.31 6.26
CA ILE A 31 29.07 -33.53 6.03
C ILE A 31 28.16 -32.51 6.78
N LEU A 32 28.76 -31.63 7.60
CA LEU A 32 28.04 -30.70 8.45
C LEU A 32 28.04 -29.29 7.84
N PHE A 33 26.94 -28.59 8.01
CA PHE A 33 26.80 -27.19 7.64
C PHE A 33 27.75 -26.31 8.49
N ASP A 34 28.58 -25.52 7.82
CA ASP A 34 29.54 -24.62 8.46
C ASP A 34 28.93 -23.21 8.59
N ARG A 35 28.25 -22.95 9.72
CA ARG A 35 27.61 -21.66 10.00
C ARG A 35 28.58 -20.49 10.05
N LYS A 36 29.83 -20.71 10.56
CA LYS A 36 30.81 -19.66 10.65
C LYS A 36 31.27 -19.23 9.27
N LYS A 37 31.60 -20.19 8.40
CA LYS A 37 31.98 -19.94 7.03
C LYS A 37 30.85 -19.27 6.23
N ALA A 38 29.59 -19.68 6.44
CA ALA A 38 28.42 -19.05 5.84
C ALA A 38 28.33 -17.56 6.23
N ALA A 39 28.49 -17.24 7.50
CA ALA A 39 28.46 -15.85 7.96
C ALA A 39 29.61 -15.01 7.38
N GLU A 40 30.83 -15.57 7.32
CA GLU A 40 32.00 -14.92 6.72
C GLU A 40 31.82 -14.66 5.21
N GLU A 41 31.30 -15.65 4.47
CA GLU A 41 31.02 -15.51 3.02
C GLU A 41 29.94 -14.45 2.76
N VAL A 42 28.87 -14.43 3.57
CA VAL A 42 27.80 -13.44 3.45
C VAL A 42 28.29 -12.03 3.83
N ALA A 43 29.10 -11.89 4.87
CA ALA A 43 29.71 -10.60 5.23
C ALA A 43 30.58 -10.05 4.10
N ARG A 44 31.39 -10.90 3.47
CA ARG A 44 32.21 -10.53 2.30
C ARG A 44 31.33 -10.12 1.11
N LEU A 45 30.30 -10.90 0.78
CA LEU A 45 29.37 -10.59 -0.31
C LEU A 45 28.63 -9.27 -0.07
N SER A 46 28.16 -9.05 1.16
CA SER A 46 27.50 -7.83 1.60
C SER A 46 28.41 -6.59 1.38
N ALA A 47 29.67 -6.69 1.76
CA ALA A 47 30.66 -5.62 1.56
C ALA A 47 30.99 -5.40 0.08
N GLU A 48 31.15 -6.47 -0.71
CA GLU A 48 31.49 -6.43 -2.14
C GLU A 48 30.41 -5.69 -2.95
N TYR A 49 29.14 -5.94 -2.60
CA TYR A 49 28.00 -5.33 -3.32
C TYR A 49 27.44 -4.07 -2.66
N GLY A 50 27.98 -3.65 -1.53
CA GLY A 50 27.56 -2.44 -0.83
C GLY A 50 26.14 -2.52 -0.26
N MET A 51 25.73 -3.75 0.13
CA MET A 51 24.41 -4.03 0.71
C MET A 51 24.60 -4.52 2.17
N PRO A 52 24.76 -3.62 3.14
CA PRO A 52 25.05 -4.01 4.51
C PRO A 52 23.91 -4.82 5.13
N VAL A 53 24.24 -6.00 5.66
CA VAL A 53 23.35 -6.89 6.42
C VAL A 53 24.13 -7.50 7.58
N ASP A 54 23.44 -7.83 8.67
CA ASP A 54 23.99 -8.60 9.78
C ASP A 54 23.76 -10.10 9.53
N PRO A 55 24.81 -10.92 9.25
CA PRO A 55 24.67 -12.33 8.94
C PRO A 55 24.02 -13.17 10.06
N HIS A 56 24.15 -12.72 11.31
CA HIS A 56 23.69 -13.47 12.49
C HIS A 56 22.26 -13.15 12.90
N ARG A 57 21.70 -12.04 12.40
CA ARG A 57 20.34 -11.63 12.73
C ARG A 57 19.31 -12.57 12.11
N ARG A 58 18.23 -12.88 12.85
CA ARG A 58 17.10 -13.63 12.29
C ARG A 58 16.32 -12.77 11.32
N VAL A 59 15.86 -13.37 10.21
CA VAL A 59 15.08 -12.63 9.20
C VAL A 59 13.78 -12.08 9.77
N ALA A 60 13.13 -12.82 10.70
CA ALA A 60 11.93 -12.32 11.41
C ALA A 60 12.14 -10.98 12.15
N ASP A 61 13.38 -10.68 12.56
CA ASP A 61 13.73 -9.47 13.31
C ASP A 61 14.29 -8.36 12.39
N CYS A 62 14.36 -8.61 11.08
CA CYS A 62 14.88 -7.66 10.10
C CYS A 62 13.76 -6.74 9.58
N PRO A 63 14.01 -5.42 9.48
CA PRO A 63 13.15 -4.52 8.71
C PRO A 63 13.00 -4.99 7.27
N VAL A 64 11.89 -4.59 6.62
CA VAL A 64 11.55 -5.04 5.26
C VAL A 64 12.63 -4.69 4.25
N GLY A 65 13.23 -3.49 4.33
CA GLY A 65 14.34 -3.08 3.46
C GLY A 65 15.58 -3.96 3.60
N ILE A 66 15.85 -4.51 4.80
CA ILE A 66 16.93 -5.48 5.00
C ILE A 66 16.54 -6.83 4.39
N GLN A 67 15.30 -7.29 4.55
CA GLN A 67 14.81 -8.52 3.93
C GLN A 67 14.95 -8.47 2.40
N GLN A 68 14.66 -7.32 1.78
CA GLN A 68 14.87 -7.09 0.35
C GLN A 68 16.35 -7.25 -0.05
N ARG A 69 17.28 -6.68 0.74
CA ARG A 69 18.72 -6.86 0.51
C ARG A 69 19.14 -8.33 0.62
N VAL A 70 18.57 -9.06 1.56
CA VAL A 70 18.82 -10.49 1.74
C VAL A 70 18.38 -11.30 0.52
N GLU A 71 17.21 -11.02 -0.07
CA GLU A 71 16.75 -11.67 -1.30
C GLU A 71 17.69 -11.41 -2.47
N ILE A 72 18.15 -10.16 -2.64
CA ILE A 72 19.08 -9.82 -3.72
C ILE A 72 20.45 -10.49 -3.49
N LEU A 73 20.98 -10.46 -2.27
CA LEU A 73 22.25 -11.12 -1.93
C LEU A 73 22.18 -12.64 -2.11
N LYS A 74 21.03 -13.26 -1.81
CA LYS A 74 20.78 -14.69 -2.04
C LYS A 74 20.92 -15.05 -3.53
N VAL A 75 20.31 -14.26 -4.40
CA VAL A 75 20.40 -14.46 -5.86
C VAL A 75 21.84 -14.24 -6.37
N LEU A 76 22.53 -13.22 -5.84
CA LEU A 76 23.94 -12.96 -6.17
C LEU A 76 24.87 -14.06 -5.68
N TYR A 77 24.66 -14.59 -4.48
CA TYR A 77 25.42 -15.72 -3.91
C TYR A 77 25.29 -16.97 -4.79
N GLN A 78 24.13 -17.19 -5.36
CA GLN A 78 23.87 -18.29 -6.30
C GLN A 78 24.55 -18.09 -7.68
N GLY A 79 25.22 -16.95 -7.91
CA GLY A 79 25.96 -16.67 -9.13
C GLY A 79 25.09 -16.24 -10.29
N ALA A 80 23.99 -15.55 -10.05
CA ALA A 80 23.16 -14.99 -11.10
C ALA A 80 23.87 -13.83 -11.83
N ASP A 81 23.78 -13.82 -13.15
CA ASP A 81 24.25 -12.73 -14.02
C ASP A 81 23.07 -11.91 -14.55
N ILE A 82 21.90 -12.55 -14.69
CA ILE A 82 20.64 -11.92 -15.05
C ILE A 82 19.72 -12.01 -13.84
N ILE A 83 19.27 -10.86 -13.33
CA ILE A 83 18.47 -10.77 -12.12
C ILE A 83 17.10 -10.17 -12.48
N ILE A 84 16.05 -10.91 -12.21
CA ILE A 84 14.66 -10.46 -12.40
C ILE A 84 14.15 -9.96 -11.06
N LEU A 85 13.66 -8.72 -11.01
CA LEU A 85 13.08 -8.09 -9.83
C LEU A 85 11.60 -7.81 -10.11
N ASP A 86 10.70 -8.47 -9.38
CA ASP A 86 9.27 -8.34 -9.55
C ASP A 86 8.70 -7.45 -8.43
N GLU A 87 8.31 -6.22 -8.78
CA GLU A 87 7.83 -5.16 -7.89
C GLU A 87 8.66 -4.98 -6.61
N PRO A 88 9.99 -4.81 -6.72
CA PRO A 88 10.88 -4.88 -5.56
C PRO A 88 10.71 -3.74 -4.56
N SER A 89 10.02 -2.67 -4.93
CA SER A 89 9.83 -1.46 -4.12
C SER A 89 8.46 -1.38 -3.44
N ALA A 90 7.60 -2.38 -3.61
CA ALA A 90 6.19 -2.33 -3.18
C ALA A 90 5.99 -2.08 -1.67
N VAL A 91 7.00 -2.38 -0.84
CA VAL A 91 6.94 -2.29 0.62
C VAL A 91 8.07 -1.44 1.23
N LEU A 92 8.81 -0.72 0.38
CA LEU A 92 9.95 0.10 0.78
C LEU A 92 9.55 1.57 0.97
N THR A 93 10.23 2.24 1.89
CA THR A 93 10.16 3.71 2.03
C THR A 93 10.82 4.39 0.83
N PRO A 94 10.49 5.67 0.52
CA PRO A 94 11.11 6.40 -0.59
C PRO A 94 12.65 6.44 -0.52
N LEU A 95 13.22 6.52 0.68
CA LEU A 95 14.67 6.49 0.88
C LEU A 95 15.24 5.12 0.53
N GLU A 96 14.61 4.03 1.00
CA GLU A 96 15.03 2.66 0.68
C GLU A 96 14.91 2.35 -0.81
N VAL A 97 13.89 2.90 -1.49
CA VAL A 97 13.75 2.80 -2.96
C VAL A 97 14.94 3.45 -3.66
N LYS A 98 15.32 4.67 -3.27
CA LYS A 98 16.50 5.36 -3.83
C LYS A 98 17.79 4.54 -3.63
N GLU A 99 17.97 3.98 -2.44
CA GLU A 99 19.12 3.11 -2.14
C GLU A 99 19.10 1.83 -2.98
N LEU A 100 17.95 1.19 -3.14
CA LEU A 100 17.77 0.00 -3.98
C LEU A 100 18.13 0.29 -5.44
N LEU A 101 17.58 1.36 -6.03
CA LEU A 101 17.85 1.74 -7.42
C LEU A 101 19.33 2.10 -7.62
N ALA A 102 19.96 2.77 -6.65
CA ALA A 102 21.39 3.05 -6.68
C ALA A 102 22.23 1.76 -6.65
N ALA A 103 21.84 0.78 -5.82
CA ALA A 103 22.49 -0.53 -5.75
C ALA A 103 22.35 -1.30 -7.07
N ILE A 104 21.16 -1.34 -7.68
CA ILE A 104 20.90 -1.96 -8.98
C ILE A 104 21.82 -1.35 -10.07
N ARG A 105 21.89 0.00 -10.15
CA ARG A 105 22.79 0.67 -11.08
C ARG A 105 24.27 0.34 -10.83
N GLY A 106 24.66 0.25 -9.55
CA GLY A 106 26.02 -0.14 -9.15
C GLY A 106 26.38 -1.55 -9.63
N LEU A 107 25.46 -2.49 -9.49
CA LEU A 107 25.61 -3.87 -9.95
C LEU A 107 25.60 -3.97 -11.49
N ALA A 108 24.76 -3.19 -12.17
CA ALA A 108 24.75 -3.13 -13.63
C ALA A 108 26.10 -2.64 -14.20
N ARG A 109 26.72 -1.64 -13.57
CA ARG A 109 28.09 -1.19 -13.93
C ARG A 109 29.15 -2.27 -13.69
N LYS A 110 28.92 -3.22 -12.80
CA LYS A 110 29.78 -4.39 -12.57
C LYS A 110 29.48 -5.57 -13.51
N GLY A 111 28.65 -5.35 -14.54
CA GLY A 111 28.34 -6.33 -15.58
C GLY A 111 27.16 -7.24 -15.32
N LYS A 112 26.35 -6.98 -14.26
CA LYS A 112 25.09 -7.71 -14.05
C LYS A 112 23.99 -7.11 -14.91
N SER A 113 23.05 -7.95 -15.37
CA SER A 113 21.88 -7.53 -16.14
C SER A 113 20.63 -7.62 -15.28
N PHE A 114 19.76 -6.61 -15.36
CA PHE A 114 18.52 -6.55 -14.60
C PHE A 114 17.30 -6.50 -15.52
N ILE A 115 16.24 -7.20 -15.10
CA ILE A 115 14.89 -7.05 -15.62
C ILE A 115 14.04 -6.57 -14.45
N LEU A 116 13.67 -5.29 -14.47
CA LEU A 116 12.83 -4.67 -13.45
C LEU A 116 11.37 -4.68 -13.92
N ILE A 117 10.50 -5.35 -13.19
CA ILE A 117 9.06 -5.36 -13.43
C ILE A 117 8.44 -4.44 -12.38
N THR A 118 7.83 -3.35 -12.84
CA THR A 118 7.15 -2.39 -11.95
C THR A 118 6.12 -1.58 -12.74
N HIS A 119 5.13 -1.08 -12.04
CA HIS A 119 4.16 -0.11 -12.56
C HIS A 119 4.49 1.33 -12.12
N LYS A 120 5.52 1.52 -11.30
CA LYS A 120 5.98 2.82 -10.80
C LYS A 120 6.90 3.47 -11.83
N LEU A 121 6.33 4.34 -12.65
CA LEU A 121 7.03 4.90 -13.81
C LEU A 121 8.27 5.71 -13.46
N GLN A 122 8.28 6.38 -12.30
CA GLN A 122 9.46 7.12 -11.85
C GLN A 122 10.65 6.18 -11.59
N GLU A 123 10.41 5.01 -10.99
CA GLU A 123 11.46 4.01 -10.75
C GLU A 123 12.04 3.48 -12.08
N VAL A 124 11.17 3.31 -13.08
CA VAL A 124 11.57 2.90 -14.42
C VAL A 124 12.47 3.96 -15.06
N MET A 125 12.05 5.24 -15.02
CA MET A 125 12.84 6.35 -15.55
C MET A 125 14.18 6.50 -14.83
N ASP A 126 14.17 6.24 -13.51
CA ASP A 126 15.37 6.36 -12.70
C ASP A 126 16.36 5.20 -12.88
N ALA A 127 15.94 3.99 -13.24
CA ALA A 127 16.79 2.80 -13.23
C ALA A 127 17.07 2.20 -14.60
N ALA A 128 16.13 2.28 -15.55
CA ALA A 128 16.21 1.51 -16.79
C ALA A 128 16.97 2.22 -17.90
N ASP A 129 17.68 1.44 -18.72
CA ASP A 129 18.24 1.91 -20.00
C ASP A 129 17.20 1.77 -21.12
N ARG A 130 16.42 0.69 -21.09
CA ARG A 130 15.42 0.34 -22.10
C ARG A 130 14.14 -0.11 -21.41
N ILE A 131 13.01 0.36 -21.89
CA ILE A 131 11.69 0.14 -21.33
C ILE A 131 10.83 -0.59 -22.35
N THR A 132 10.24 -1.71 -21.93
CA THR A 132 9.27 -2.45 -22.73
C THR A 132 7.91 -2.36 -22.04
N VAL A 133 6.94 -1.77 -22.72
CA VAL A 133 5.58 -1.59 -22.19
C VAL A 133 4.70 -2.76 -22.61
N LEU A 134 4.09 -3.42 -21.60
CA LEU A 134 3.11 -4.48 -21.81
C LEU A 134 1.69 -3.99 -21.50
N ARG A 135 0.75 -4.30 -22.39
CA ARG A 135 -0.67 -4.06 -22.19
C ARG A 135 -1.49 -5.22 -22.75
N ASP A 136 -2.42 -5.73 -21.96
CA ASP A 136 -3.30 -6.86 -22.34
C ASP A 136 -2.50 -8.08 -22.87
N GLY A 137 -1.33 -8.39 -22.25
CA GLY A 137 -0.47 -9.50 -22.61
C GLY A 137 0.35 -9.31 -23.91
N ARG A 138 0.40 -8.09 -24.44
CA ARG A 138 1.15 -7.76 -25.67
C ARG A 138 2.14 -6.63 -25.42
N VAL A 139 3.27 -6.68 -26.10
CA VAL A 139 4.21 -5.55 -26.17
C VAL A 139 3.60 -4.45 -27.00
N THR A 140 3.39 -3.28 -26.43
CA THR A 140 2.85 -2.09 -27.12
C THR A 140 3.95 -1.18 -27.62
N ALA A 141 5.06 -1.10 -26.90
CA ALA A 141 6.23 -0.32 -27.28
C ALA A 141 7.50 -0.86 -26.61
N THR A 142 8.64 -0.60 -27.25
CA THR A 142 9.97 -0.71 -26.63
C THR A 142 10.73 0.55 -26.96
N VAL A 143 11.09 1.31 -25.93
CA VAL A 143 11.72 2.64 -26.03
C VAL A 143 12.98 2.71 -25.17
N ARG A 144 13.88 3.65 -25.45
CA ARG A 144 14.99 3.96 -24.55
C ARG A 144 14.49 4.92 -23.49
N ALA A 145 14.98 4.80 -22.25
CA ALA A 145 14.58 5.68 -21.17
C ALA A 145 14.91 7.16 -21.47
N ALA A 146 16.01 7.41 -22.19
CA ALA A 146 16.41 8.76 -22.58
C ALA A 146 15.49 9.43 -23.62
N ASP A 147 14.68 8.64 -24.35
CA ASP A 147 13.87 9.11 -25.47
C ASP A 147 12.36 9.18 -25.11
N THR A 148 12.00 9.00 -23.84
CA THR A 148 10.61 8.98 -23.35
C THR A 148 10.46 9.70 -22.02
N ASN A 149 9.23 9.82 -21.54
CA ASN A 149 8.87 10.42 -20.25
C ASN A 149 7.70 9.68 -19.59
N VAL A 150 7.39 10.05 -18.35
CA VAL A 150 6.32 9.41 -17.54
C VAL A 150 4.95 9.51 -18.21
N GLU A 151 4.63 10.65 -18.84
CA GLU A 151 3.35 10.88 -19.51
C GLU A 151 3.18 9.96 -20.72
N GLU A 152 4.22 9.84 -21.55
CA GLU A 152 4.21 8.96 -22.71
C GLU A 152 4.11 7.48 -22.30
N LEU A 153 4.89 7.05 -21.31
CA LEU A 153 4.81 5.69 -20.76
C LEU A 153 3.42 5.39 -20.22
N SER A 154 2.84 6.32 -19.46
CA SER A 154 1.47 6.20 -18.95
C SER A 154 0.46 6.01 -20.07
N ARG A 155 0.56 6.81 -21.14
CA ARG A 155 -0.30 6.69 -22.33
C ARG A 155 -0.14 5.34 -23.02
N LEU A 156 1.09 4.85 -23.17
CA LEU A 156 1.37 3.55 -23.78
C LEU A 156 0.80 2.40 -22.95
N MET A 157 0.88 2.48 -21.60
CA MET A 157 0.32 1.48 -20.69
C MET A 157 -1.20 1.47 -20.69
N VAL A 158 -1.85 2.64 -20.65
CA VAL A 158 -3.31 2.77 -20.57
C VAL A 158 -3.96 2.67 -21.95
N GLY A 159 -3.28 3.10 -23.01
CA GLY A 159 -3.75 3.10 -24.40
C GLY A 159 -4.62 4.28 -24.78
N ARG A 160 -4.69 5.29 -23.92
CA ARG A 160 -5.34 6.57 -24.14
C ARG A 160 -4.65 7.65 -23.32
N ASP A 161 -4.91 8.89 -23.61
CA ASP A 161 -4.45 9.97 -22.74
C ASP A 161 -5.10 9.85 -21.36
N LEU A 162 -4.30 10.12 -20.33
CA LEU A 162 -4.83 10.22 -18.97
C LEU A 162 -5.65 11.50 -18.87
N VAL A 163 -6.77 11.42 -18.17
CA VAL A 163 -7.56 12.63 -17.86
C VAL A 163 -6.76 13.45 -16.85
N PRO A 164 -6.52 14.73 -17.10
CA PRO A 164 -5.85 15.59 -16.13
C PRO A 164 -6.53 15.50 -14.78
N PHE A 165 -5.73 15.37 -13.75
CA PHE A 165 -6.21 15.23 -12.39
C PHE A 165 -6.58 16.61 -11.85
N ASP A 166 -7.88 16.95 -11.91
CA ASP A 166 -8.42 18.22 -11.43
C ASP A 166 -8.92 18.05 -9.98
N LYS A 167 -8.02 18.32 -9.01
CA LYS A 167 -8.39 18.40 -7.59
C LYS A 167 -8.88 19.82 -7.29
N ARG A 168 -10.18 19.95 -7.12
CA ARG A 168 -10.80 21.20 -6.69
C ARG A 168 -10.44 21.52 -5.25
N PRO A 169 -10.41 22.81 -4.84
CA PRO A 169 -10.27 23.16 -3.43
C PRO A 169 -11.35 22.48 -2.58
N ALA A 170 -10.93 21.91 -1.45
CA ALA A 170 -11.87 21.29 -0.51
C ALA A 170 -12.86 22.31 0.06
N ARG A 171 -14.05 21.84 0.39
CA ARG A 171 -15.08 22.64 1.10
C ARG A 171 -15.49 21.88 2.35
N PRO A 172 -14.64 21.86 3.40
CA PRO A 172 -14.92 21.12 4.61
C PRO A 172 -16.18 21.65 5.32
N GLY A 173 -17.11 20.75 5.61
CA GLY A 173 -18.30 21.02 6.40
C GLY A 173 -18.16 20.56 7.86
N GLU A 174 -19.24 19.95 8.40
CA GLU A 174 -19.25 19.39 9.74
C GLU A 174 -18.37 18.13 9.87
N ALA A 175 -17.94 17.82 11.09
CA ALA A 175 -17.19 16.59 11.37
C ALA A 175 -18.10 15.37 11.15
N VAL A 176 -17.66 14.44 10.30
CA VAL A 176 -18.34 13.16 10.06
C VAL A 176 -17.68 12.02 10.79
N LEU A 177 -16.38 12.13 11.11
CA LEU A 177 -15.64 11.24 12.00
C LEU A 177 -14.94 12.07 13.06
N GLU A 178 -15.06 11.65 14.31
CA GLU A 178 -14.30 12.19 15.45
C GLU A 178 -13.66 11.03 16.20
N VAL A 179 -12.37 11.08 16.39
CA VAL A 179 -11.58 10.12 17.16
C VAL A 179 -10.95 10.86 18.33
N GLU A 180 -11.24 10.42 19.56
CA GLU A 180 -10.81 11.06 20.78
C GLU A 180 -10.03 10.07 21.67
N GLY A 181 -8.73 10.30 21.86
CA GLY A 181 -7.88 9.54 22.77
C GLY A 181 -7.79 8.02 22.48
N LEU A 182 -7.96 7.64 21.22
CA LEU A 182 -8.01 6.23 20.82
C LEU A 182 -6.72 5.50 21.20
N THR A 183 -6.88 4.43 21.99
CA THR A 183 -5.75 3.59 22.41
C THR A 183 -6.08 2.12 22.18
N ILE A 184 -5.12 1.41 21.57
CA ILE A 184 -5.18 -0.02 21.29
C ILE A 184 -3.90 -0.67 21.82
N ARG A 185 -4.05 -1.58 22.78
CA ARG A 185 -2.93 -2.29 23.38
C ARG A 185 -2.45 -3.43 22.51
N ALA A 186 -1.16 -3.72 22.58
CA ALA A 186 -0.60 -4.91 21.98
C ALA A 186 -1.05 -6.18 22.72
N ALA A 187 -0.95 -7.35 22.06
CA ALA A 187 -1.18 -8.64 22.70
C ALA A 187 -0.28 -8.82 23.93
N ARG A 188 -0.69 -9.71 24.85
CA ARG A 188 0.06 -10.02 26.09
C ARG A 188 1.54 -10.26 25.82
N GLY A 189 2.40 -9.53 26.54
CA GLY A 189 3.88 -9.64 26.46
C GLY A 189 4.57 -8.51 25.70
N LYS A 190 3.83 -7.62 25.01
CA LYS A 190 4.40 -6.40 24.42
C LYS A 190 4.05 -5.20 25.30
N THR A 191 5.01 -4.34 25.59
CA THR A 191 4.87 -3.20 26.50
C THR A 191 4.31 -1.94 25.84
N LYS A 192 4.58 -1.75 24.53
CA LYS A 192 4.11 -0.58 23.78
C LYS A 192 2.72 -0.82 23.20
N PRO A 193 1.78 0.15 23.29
CA PRO A 193 0.50 0.09 22.58
C PRO A 193 0.73 0.12 21.05
N LEU A 194 -0.22 -0.40 20.30
CA LEU A 194 -0.23 -0.38 18.83
C LEU A 194 -0.72 0.98 18.30
N VAL A 195 -1.70 1.57 19.03
CA VAL A 195 -2.19 2.93 18.84
C VAL A 195 -2.26 3.56 20.24
N ASP A 196 -1.72 4.75 20.39
CA ASP A 196 -1.52 5.40 21.69
C ASP A 196 -2.04 6.84 21.71
N ASN A 197 -3.20 7.04 22.33
CA ASN A 197 -3.82 8.33 22.54
C ASN A 197 -4.00 9.17 21.26
N VAL A 198 -4.49 8.55 20.19
CA VAL A 198 -4.68 9.19 18.87
C VAL A 198 -6.00 9.97 18.86
N SER A 199 -5.94 11.26 18.50
CA SER A 199 -7.11 12.12 18.37
C SER A 199 -7.06 12.91 17.06
N PHE A 200 -8.11 12.84 16.26
CA PHE A 200 -8.29 13.64 15.04
C PHE A 200 -9.75 13.63 14.60
N SER A 201 -10.07 14.44 13.62
CA SER A 201 -11.39 14.46 12.99
C SER A 201 -11.28 14.45 11.48
N VAL A 202 -12.32 13.97 10.80
CA VAL A 202 -12.51 14.10 9.34
C VAL A 202 -13.84 14.82 9.11
N ARG A 203 -13.81 15.86 8.26
CA ARG A 203 -15.01 16.64 7.93
C ARG A 203 -15.66 16.16 6.63
N SER A 204 -16.94 16.46 6.47
CA SER A 204 -17.60 16.28 5.18
C SER A 204 -16.89 17.12 4.11
N GLY A 205 -16.73 16.58 2.89
CA GLY A 205 -16.01 17.28 1.80
C GLY A 205 -14.51 17.42 1.99
N GLU A 206 -13.90 16.56 2.84
CA GLU A 206 -12.47 16.55 3.15
C GLU A 206 -11.87 15.16 2.93
N ILE A 207 -10.65 15.10 2.40
CA ILE A 207 -9.80 13.91 2.41
C ILE A 207 -8.67 14.13 3.42
N VAL A 208 -8.67 13.35 4.51
CA VAL A 208 -7.55 13.28 5.44
C VAL A 208 -6.68 12.10 5.09
N GLY A 209 -5.45 12.37 4.68
CA GLY A 209 -4.42 11.36 4.41
C GLY A 209 -3.73 10.93 5.70
N VAL A 210 -3.51 9.64 5.87
CA VAL A 210 -2.70 9.08 6.96
C VAL A 210 -1.45 8.47 6.36
N ALA A 211 -0.31 9.11 6.58
CA ALA A 211 1.00 8.63 6.20
C ALA A 211 1.68 7.91 7.37
N GLY A 212 2.54 6.95 7.06
CA GLY A 212 3.32 6.23 8.07
C GLY A 212 3.95 4.96 7.48
N ILE A 213 5.03 4.49 8.11
CA ILE A 213 5.66 3.21 7.75
C ILE A 213 4.75 2.07 8.20
N SER A 214 4.64 1.02 7.41
CA SER A 214 3.87 -0.18 7.75
C SER A 214 4.22 -0.70 9.14
N GLY A 215 3.19 -0.95 9.97
CA GLY A 215 3.36 -1.38 11.36
C GLY A 215 3.38 -0.24 12.40
N ASN A 216 3.18 1.00 12.00
CA ASN A 216 3.08 2.16 12.90
C ASN A 216 1.65 2.42 13.43
N GLY A 217 0.72 1.46 13.30
CA GLY A 217 -0.61 1.53 13.91
C GLY A 217 -1.73 1.91 12.94
N GLN A 218 -1.45 2.14 11.65
CA GLN A 218 -2.46 2.52 10.66
C GLN A 218 -3.54 1.44 10.50
N SER A 219 -3.14 0.17 10.33
CA SER A 219 -4.05 -0.97 10.19
C SER A 219 -4.95 -1.13 11.42
N GLU A 220 -4.36 -1.01 12.61
CA GLU A 220 -5.08 -1.12 13.87
C GLU A 220 -6.08 0.03 14.04
N LEU A 221 -5.69 1.24 13.69
CA LEU A 221 -6.55 2.43 13.71
C LEU A 221 -7.77 2.24 12.80
N ILE A 222 -7.54 1.81 11.54
CA ILE A 222 -8.62 1.53 10.59
C ILE A 222 -9.54 0.44 11.10
N GLN A 223 -8.99 -0.68 11.59
CA GLN A 223 -9.76 -1.80 12.11
C GLN A 223 -10.62 -1.39 13.31
N ALA A 224 -10.11 -0.51 14.18
CA ALA A 224 -10.87 0.00 15.33
C ALA A 224 -12.04 0.86 14.87
N ILE A 225 -11.82 1.82 13.97
CA ILE A 225 -12.87 2.69 13.42
C ILE A 225 -13.92 1.87 12.67
N ALA A 226 -13.50 0.83 11.95
CA ALA A 226 -14.41 -0.07 11.22
C ALA A 226 -15.13 -1.10 12.10
N GLY A 227 -14.86 -1.15 13.41
CA GLY A 227 -15.46 -2.12 14.35
C GLY A 227 -14.91 -3.54 14.22
N LEU A 228 -13.78 -3.71 13.52
CA LEU A 228 -13.10 -5.00 13.36
C LEU A 228 -12.17 -5.33 14.52
N ARG A 229 -11.85 -4.33 15.33
CA ARG A 229 -10.98 -4.43 16.52
C ARG A 229 -11.58 -3.65 17.67
N ARG A 230 -11.49 -4.19 18.88
CA ARG A 230 -11.89 -3.47 20.10
C ARG A 230 -10.88 -2.38 20.43
N ILE A 231 -11.39 -1.26 20.91
CA ILE A 231 -10.61 -0.17 21.50
C ILE A 231 -10.44 -0.43 23.00
N ASP A 232 -9.27 -0.08 23.55
CA ASP A 232 -8.99 -0.22 24.99
C ASP A 232 -9.31 1.06 25.77
N ALA A 233 -9.17 2.23 25.11
CA ALA A 233 -9.56 3.54 25.67
C ALA A 233 -9.84 4.52 24.53
N GLY A 234 -10.53 5.62 24.87
CA GLY A 234 -10.94 6.65 23.94
C GLY A 234 -12.34 6.42 23.37
N ALA A 235 -12.73 7.25 22.41
CA ALA A 235 -14.03 7.21 21.78
C ALA A 235 -13.93 7.47 20.27
N VAL A 236 -14.87 6.88 19.51
CA VAL A 236 -15.03 7.13 18.07
C VAL A 236 -16.49 7.50 17.82
N LYS A 237 -16.70 8.66 17.19
CA LYS A 237 -18.04 9.12 16.79
C LYS A 237 -18.13 9.18 15.27
N LEU A 238 -19.22 8.66 14.72
CA LEU A 238 -19.55 8.72 13.28
C LEU A 238 -20.86 9.52 13.13
N CYS A 239 -20.81 10.63 12.40
CA CYS A 239 -21.93 11.56 12.23
C CYS A 239 -22.58 11.93 13.58
N GLY A 240 -21.76 12.25 14.58
CA GLY A 240 -22.18 12.64 15.94
C GLY A 240 -22.65 11.49 16.84
N ARG A 241 -22.65 10.23 16.37
CA ARG A 241 -23.04 9.06 17.16
C ARG A 241 -21.82 8.28 17.61
N ASP A 242 -21.77 7.90 18.88
CA ASP A 242 -20.73 7.05 19.42
C ASP A 242 -20.84 5.63 18.83
N ILE A 243 -19.74 5.16 18.23
CA ILE A 243 -19.62 3.82 17.64
C ILE A 243 -18.54 2.98 18.33
N SER A 244 -17.97 3.44 19.44
CA SER A 244 -16.82 2.82 20.11
C SER A 244 -17.01 1.34 20.50
N GLY A 245 -18.25 0.92 20.74
CA GLY A 245 -18.62 -0.46 21.08
C GLY A 245 -19.56 -1.13 20.06
N ALA A 246 -19.85 -0.45 18.95
CA ALA A 246 -20.78 -0.94 17.94
C ALA A 246 -20.18 -2.07 17.10
N ASP A 247 -21.03 -2.96 16.60
CA ASP A 247 -20.62 -3.99 15.66
C ASP A 247 -20.48 -3.43 14.22
N VAL A 248 -19.77 -4.15 13.37
CA VAL A 248 -19.51 -3.77 11.97
C VAL A 248 -20.81 -3.47 11.20
N ARG A 249 -21.90 -4.23 11.47
CA ARG A 249 -23.18 -4.05 10.77
C ARG A 249 -23.82 -2.72 11.18
N GLU A 250 -23.77 -2.38 12.44
CA GLU A 250 -24.30 -1.12 12.98
C GLU A 250 -23.51 0.08 12.43
N ILE A 251 -22.18 0.00 12.47
CA ILE A 251 -21.29 1.05 11.93
C ILE A 251 -21.55 1.28 10.45
N ARG A 252 -21.68 0.20 9.65
CA ARG A 252 -22.03 0.31 8.23
C ARG A 252 -23.43 0.91 8.00
N ARG A 253 -24.40 0.61 8.83
CA ARG A 253 -25.74 1.24 8.76
C ARG A 253 -25.70 2.73 9.06
N GLN A 254 -24.77 3.17 9.88
CA GLN A 254 -24.56 4.59 10.17
C GLN A 254 -23.84 5.34 9.06
N GLY A 255 -23.39 4.62 8.02
CA GLY A 255 -22.88 5.22 6.80
C GLY A 255 -21.37 5.10 6.60
N LEU A 256 -20.70 4.15 7.27
CA LEU A 256 -19.30 3.86 6.96
C LEU A 256 -19.18 2.97 5.71
N ALA A 257 -18.38 3.41 4.75
CA ALA A 257 -17.86 2.59 3.66
C ALA A 257 -16.39 2.28 3.90
N HIS A 258 -15.91 1.09 3.54
CA HIS A 258 -14.54 0.69 3.80
C HIS A 258 -13.92 -0.08 2.64
N ILE A 259 -12.95 0.51 1.98
CA ILE A 259 -12.04 -0.18 1.06
C ILE A 259 -10.89 -0.71 1.91
N PRO A 260 -10.76 -2.04 2.09
CA PRO A 260 -9.75 -2.62 2.99
C PRO A 260 -8.37 -2.69 2.34
N GLU A 261 -7.32 -2.67 3.17
CA GLU A 261 -5.91 -2.77 2.75
C GLU A 261 -5.56 -4.09 2.06
N ASP A 262 -6.15 -5.20 2.52
CA ASP A 262 -6.00 -6.51 1.88
C ASP A 262 -7.30 -6.89 1.17
N ARG A 263 -7.29 -6.72 -0.16
CA ARG A 263 -8.42 -7.06 -1.03
C ARG A 263 -8.76 -8.54 -1.05
N TYR A 264 -7.81 -9.41 -0.74
CA TYR A 264 -8.00 -10.87 -0.79
C TYR A 264 -8.49 -11.44 0.54
N LEU A 265 -8.04 -10.89 1.65
CA LEU A 265 -8.43 -11.35 2.98
C LEU A 265 -9.75 -10.72 3.45
N TRP A 266 -9.93 -9.42 3.18
CA TRP A 266 -11.03 -8.63 3.71
C TRP A 266 -11.98 -8.08 2.65
N GLY A 267 -11.49 -7.96 1.41
CA GLY A 267 -12.20 -7.25 0.35
C GLY A 267 -13.17 -8.12 -0.44
N CYS A 268 -12.93 -9.41 -0.63
CA CYS A 268 -13.75 -10.26 -1.48
C CYS A 268 -13.83 -11.72 -1.02
N ALA A 269 -14.92 -12.39 -1.40
CA ALA A 269 -15.06 -13.84 -1.38
C ALA A 269 -14.67 -14.39 -2.77
N LYS A 270 -13.45 -14.90 -2.92
CA LYS A 270 -12.87 -15.31 -4.22
C LYS A 270 -13.68 -16.38 -4.94
N GLU A 271 -14.26 -17.31 -4.17
CA GLU A 271 -15.02 -18.45 -4.70
C GLU A 271 -16.43 -18.06 -5.13
N GLU A 272 -16.94 -16.94 -4.63
CA GLU A 272 -18.26 -16.42 -4.98
C GLU A 272 -18.22 -15.61 -6.28
N CYS A 273 -19.39 -15.49 -6.94
CA CYS A 273 -19.47 -14.72 -8.18
C CYS A 273 -19.29 -13.22 -7.97
N ILE A 274 -18.97 -12.51 -9.04
CA ILE A 274 -18.79 -11.05 -9.06
C ILE A 274 -20.08 -10.35 -8.57
N ALA A 275 -21.26 -10.86 -8.98
CA ALA A 275 -22.53 -10.28 -8.57
C ALA A 275 -22.77 -10.40 -7.06
N ASP A 276 -22.47 -11.54 -6.44
CA ASP A 276 -22.59 -11.71 -4.98
C ASP A 276 -21.58 -10.84 -4.22
N ASN A 277 -20.34 -10.72 -4.71
CA ASN A 277 -19.35 -9.80 -4.16
C ASN A 277 -19.80 -8.34 -4.28
N ALA A 278 -20.43 -7.94 -5.38
CA ALA A 278 -20.99 -6.62 -5.54
C ALA A 278 -22.12 -6.32 -4.53
N ALA A 279 -22.97 -7.30 -4.19
CA ALA A 279 -24.04 -7.14 -3.22
C ALA A 279 -23.60 -7.21 -1.76
N MET A 280 -22.37 -7.65 -1.49
CA MET A 280 -21.84 -7.85 -0.13
C MET A 280 -21.89 -6.55 0.68
N GLY A 281 -22.52 -6.60 1.87
CA GLY A 281 -22.74 -5.44 2.73
C GLY A 281 -23.91 -4.53 2.30
N HIS A 282 -24.52 -4.74 1.12
CA HIS A 282 -25.60 -3.92 0.57
C HIS A 282 -26.83 -4.74 0.12
N THR A 283 -26.99 -5.92 0.69
CA THR A 283 -28.09 -6.84 0.34
C THR A 283 -29.49 -6.25 0.54
N ASP A 284 -29.65 -5.24 1.42
CA ASP A 284 -30.94 -4.62 1.68
C ASP A 284 -31.52 -3.90 0.43
N ARG A 285 -30.68 -3.41 -0.46
CA ARG A 285 -31.08 -2.80 -1.74
C ARG A 285 -31.60 -3.82 -2.76
N ALA A 286 -31.18 -5.07 -2.62
CA ALA A 286 -31.57 -6.17 -3.50
C ALA A 286 -32.70 -7.01 -2.92
N LYS A 287 -33.20 -6.71 -1.71
CA LYS A 287 -34.32 -7.40 -1.07
C LYS A 287 -35.68 -6.79 -1.47
N ARG A 288 -36.71 -7.66 -1.50
CA ARG A 288 -38.10 -7.27 -1.50
C ARG A 288 -38.84 -8.22 -0.56
N SER A 289 -39.53 -7.63 0.44
CA SER A 289 -40.24 -8.43 1.47
C SER A 289 -39.35 -9.49 2.15
N GLY A 290 -38.08 -9.15 2.43
CA GLY A 290 -37.11 -10.05 3.06
C GLY A 290 -36.41 -11.05 2.10
N ILE A 291 -36.89 -11.19 0.88
CA ILE A 291 -36.33 -12.11 -0.13
C ILE A 291 -35.30 -11.39 -0.99
N LEU A 292 -34.12 -11.99 -1.12
CA LEU A 292 -33.05 -11.50 -1.97
C LEU A 292 -33.35 -11.80 -3.44
N LEU A 293 -33.42 -10.76 -4.26
CA LEU A 293 -33.74 -10.87 -5.69
C LEU A 293 -32.44 -10.92 -6.53
N ARG A 294 -32.05 -12.10 -6.98
CA ARG A 294 -30.84 -12.31 -7.77
C ARG A 294 -30.78 -11.44 -9.03
N GLY A 295 -31.89 -11.20 -9.71
CA GLY A 295 -31.94 -10.32 -10.86
C GLY A 295 -31.59 -8.84 -10.56
N ARG A 296 -31.89 -8.36 -9.34
CA ARG A 296 -31.46 -7.02 -8.88
C ARG A 296 -29.97 -6.96 -8.58
N ILE A 297 -29.44 -8.02 -7.94
CA ILE A 297 -27.99 -8.13 -7.66
C ILE A 297 -27.22 -8.12 -8.97
N ARG A 298 -27.66 -8.88 -9.96
CA ARG A 298 -27.00 -8.97 -11.27
C ARG A 298 -27.00 -7.60 -11.97
N LYS A 299 -28.13 -6.92 -12.03
CA LYS A 299 -28.22 -5.56 -12.62
C LYS A 299 -27.33 -4.55 -11.90
N LEU A 300 -27.21 -4.64 -10.57
CA LEU A 300 -26.32 -3.80 -9.79
C LEU A 300 -24.86 -4.06 -10.18
N ALA A 301 -24.45 -5.33 -10.25
CA ALA A 301 -23.11 -5.70 -10.68
C ALA A 301 -22.80 -5.24 -12.12
N GLU A 302 -23.73 -5.43 -13.05
CA GLU A 302 -23.60 -4.96 -14.44
C GLU A 302 -23.39 -3.44 -14.52
N SER A 303 -24.15 -2.67 -13.73
CA SER A 303 -23.98 -1.21 -13.67
C SER A 303 -22.61 -0.78 -13.15
N TRP A 304 -22.07 -1.48 -12.16
CA TRP A 304 -20.73 -1.17 -11.60
C TRP A 304 -19.60 -1.65 -12.50
N ILE A 305 -19.76 -2.80 -13.15
CA ILE A 305 -18.83 -3.30 -14.17
C ILE A 305 -18.66 -2.22 -15.26
N ALA A 306 -19.76 -1.64 -15.72
CA ALA A 306 -19.73 -0.60 -16.72
C ALA A 306 -19.12 0.72 -16.18
N ALA A 307 -19.58 1.20 -15.02
CA ALA A 307 -19.15 2.49 -14.44
C ALA A 307 -17.67 2.52 -14.10
N PHE A 308 -17.14 1.43 -13.51
CA PHE A 308 -15.74 1.31 -13.11
C PHE A 308 -14.85 0.65 -14.18
N LYS A 309 -15.40 0.39 -15.38
CA LYS A 309 -14.67 -0.26 -16.49
C LYS A 309 -13.96 -1.54 -16.04
N ILE A 310 -14.69 -2.40 -15.31
CA ILE A 310 -14.15 -3.68 -14.81
C ILE A 310 -14.11 -4.65 -15.99
N LYS A 311 -12.93 -5.19 -16.30
CA LYS A 311 -12.80 -6.25 -17.32
C LYS A 311 -13.24 -7.57 -16.71
N ALA A 312 -14.50 -7.93 -16.88
CA ALA A 312 -15.11 -9.18 -16.42
C ALA A 312 -15.83 -9.86 -17.58
N GLY A 313 -15.75 -11.18 -17.67
CA GLY A 313 -16.44 -11.94 -18.72
C GLY A 313 -17.96 -12.00 -18.49
N SER A 314 -18.39 -12.09 -17.23
CA SER A 314 -19.80 -12.15 -16.81
C SER A 314 -19.91 -11.79 -15.33
N PRO A 315 -21.02 -11.19 -14.86
CA PRO A 315 -21.32 -11.03 -13.44
C PRO A 315 -21.36 -12.35 -12.66
N ASP A 316 -21.62 -13.46 -13.34
CA ASP A 316 -21.71 -14.81 -12.74
C ASP A 316 -20.32 -15.50 -12.65
N ALA A 317 -19.26 -14.91 -13.21
CA ALA A 317 -17.91 -15.42 -13.07
C ALA A 317 -17.39 -15.28 -11.64
N LYS A 318 -16.52 -16.19 -11.18
CA LYS A 318 -15.90 -16.12 -9.87
C LYS A 318 -15.07 -14.83 -9.73
N ALA A 319 -15.17 -14.15 -8.59
CA ALA A 319 -14.37 -12.95 -8.32
C ALA A 319 -12.86 -13.23 -8.33
N GLY A 320 -12.45 -14.43 -7.95
CA GLY A 320 -11.06 -14.88 -8.00
C GLY A 320 -10.46 -14.98 -9.40
N SER A 321 -11.27 -14.96 -10.47
CA SER A 321 -10.80 -14.94 -11.86
C SER A 321 -10.42 -13.54 -12.35
N LEU A 322 -10.74 -12.50 -11.61
CA LEU A 322 -10.38 -11.13 -11.95
C LEU A 322 -8.89 -10.88 -11.69
N SER A 323 -8.27 -10.06 -12.55
CA SER A 323 -6.95 -9.51 -12.23
C SER A 323 -7.02 -8.63 -10.97
N GLY A 324 -5.89 -8.46 -10.27
CA GLY A 324 -5.83 -7.67 -9.05
C GLY A 324 -6.43 -6.27 -9.20
N GLY A 325 -6.15 -5.58 -10.29
CA GLY A 325 -6.71 -4.25 -10.58
C GLY A 325 -8.23 -4.27 -10.84
N ASN A 326 -8.75 -5.30 -11.51
CA ASN A 326 -10.20 -5.41 -11.72
C ASN A 326 -10.94 -5.80 -10.45
N LEU A 327 -10.32 -6.62 -9.59
CA LEU A 327 -10.87 -6.94 -8.27
C LEU A 327 -10.91 -5.71 -7.38
N GLN A 328 -9.85 -4.89 -7.39
CA GLN A 328 -9.82 -3.64 -6.62
C GLN A 328 -10.90 -2.65 -7.10
N LYS A 329 -11.08 -2.52 -8.41
CA LYS A 329 -12.18 -1.71 -8.96
C LYS A 329 -13.56 -2.22 -8.54
N LEU A 330 -13.77 -3.53 -8.44
CA LEU A 330 -15.03 -4.11 -7.94
C LEU A 330 -15.27 -3.72 -6.47
N ILE A 331 -14.24 -3.83 -5.62
CA ILE A 331 -14.32 -3.45 -4.21
C ILE A 331 -14.58 -1.94 -4.07
N ALA A 332 -13.83 -1.11 -4.80
CA ALA A 332 -14.03 0.34 -4.81
C ALA A 332 -15.45 0.72 -5.29
N ALA A 333 -15.94 0.08 -6.36
CA ALA A 333 -17.29 0.29 -6.86
C ALA A 333 -18.34 -0.03 -5.79
N ARG A 334 -18.21 -1.17 -5.12
CA ARG A 334 -19.11 -1.59 -4.04
C ARG A 334 -19.16 -0.59 -2.89
N GLU A 335 -17.99 -0.13 -2.45
CA GLU A 335 -17.91 0.77 -1.30
C GLU A 335 -18.25 2.23 -1.65
N LEU A 336 -17.85 2.71 -2.83
CA LEU A 336 -18.03 4.11 -3.22
C LEU A 336 -19.38 4.42 -3.90
N ALA A 337 -20.05 3.44 -4.53
CA ALA A 337 -21.27 3.68 -5.28
C ALA A 337 -22.49 4.08 -4.42
N HIS A 338 -22.40 4.05 -3.11
CA HIS A 338 -23.55 4.19 -2.21
C HIS A 338 -23.75 5.56 -1.56
N GLY A 339 -22.84 6.51 -1.76
CA GLY A 339 -22.96 7.85 -1.18
C GLY A 339 -22.86 7.86 0.35
N SER A 340 -21.97 7.04 0.89
CA SER A 340 -21.69 7.00 2.33
C SER A 340 -21.15 8.35 2.80
N PRO A 341 -21.59 8.87 3.95
CA PRO A 341 -21.08 10.12 4.51
C PRO A 341 -19.60 10.02 4.92
N PHE A 342 -19.13 8.82 5.24
CA PHE A 342 -17.74 8.59 5.59
C PHE A 342 -17.18 7.35 4.90
N VAL A 343 -15.95 7.48 4.38
CA VAL A 343 -15.24 6.43 3.64
C VAL A 343 -13.85 6.23 4.26
N ILE A 344 -13.51 5.00 4.60
CA ILE A 344 -12.12 4.58 4.81
C ILE A 344 -11.62 4.01 3.48
N ALA A 345 -10.57 4.59 2.94
CA ALA A 345 -9.86 4.13 1.75
C ALA A 345 -8.45 3.68 2.16
N ALA A 346 -8.29 2.39 2.47
CA ALA A 346 -7.01 1.83 2.87
C ALA A 346 -6.34 1.14 1.70
N GLU A 347 -5.15 1.61 1.33
CA GLU A 347 -4.36 1.13 0.19
C GLU A 347 -5.23 0.99 -1.09
N PRO A 348 -6.01 2.02 -1.47
CA PRO A 348 -7.06 1.87 -2.49
C PRO A 348 -6.51 1.53 -3.88
N THR A 349 -5.25 1.86 -4.15
CA THR A 349 -4.61 1.62 -5.46
C THR A 349 -3.44 0.66 -5.39
N ARG A 350 -3.24 -0.03 -4.27
CA ARG A 350 -2.12 -0.97 -4.11
C ARG A 350 -2.16 -2.09 -5.15
N GLY A 351 -1.07 -2.23 -5.93
CA GLY A 351 -0.92 -3.27 -6.94
C GLY A 351 -2.01 -3.24 -8.02
N VAL A 352 -2.39 -2.03 -8.47
CA VAL A 352 -3.25 -1.81 -9.63
C VAL A 352 -2.49 -1.03 -10.71
N ASP A 353 -2.92 -1.19 -11.96
CA ASP A 353 -2.36 -0.42 -13.07
C ASP A 353 -2.78 1.06 -13.02
N VAL A 354 -2.05 1.91 -13.75
CA VAL A 354 -2.28 3.36 -13.81
C VAL A 354 -3.71 3.71 -14.24
N GLY A 355 -4.32 2.92 -15.15
CA GLY A 355 -5.68 3.16 -15.60
C GLY A 355 -6.74 2.84 -14.53
N ALA A 356 -6.51 1.81 -13.71
CA ALA A 356 -7.36 1.49 -12.57
C ALA A 356 -7.19 2.54 -11.44
N MET A 357 -5.95 2.98 -11.18
CA MET A 357 -5.64 4.05 -10.24
C MET A 357 -6.41 5.33 -10.57
N GLU A 358 -6.36 5.78 -11.84
CA GLU A 358 -7.07 6.98 -12.30
C GLU A 358 -8.59 6.91 -11.99
N ILE A 359 -9.22 5.75 -12.23
CA ILE A 359 -10.65 5.56 -11.96
C ILE A 359 -10.95 5.67 -10.47
N ILE A 360 -10.14 5.01 -9.62
CA ILE A 360 -10.34 5.00 -8.17
C ILE A 360 -10.11 6.39 -7.59
N HIS A 361 -9.03 7.07 -7.98
CA HIS A 361 -8.75 8.45 -7.55
C HIS A 361 -9.85 9.42 -7.95
N GLY A 362 -10.31 9.34 -9.21
CA GLY A 362 -11.42 10.17 -9.71
C GLY A 362 -12.69 9.96 -8.89
N GLU A 363 -12.99 8.72 -8.51
CA GLU A 363 -14.16 8.39 -7.71
C GLU A 363 -14.03 8.88 -6.25
N LEU A 364 -12.86 8.76 -5.63
CA LEU A 364 -12.60 9.30 -4.29
C LEU A 364 -12.80 10.83 -4.27
N LEU A 365 -12.23 11.55 -5.23
CA LEU A 365 -12.42 13.00 -5.33
C LEU A 365 -13.88 13.37 -5.59
N ARG A 366 -14.57 12.65 -6.48
CA ARG A 366 -15.97 12.86 -6.72
C ARG A 366 -16.80 12.70 -5.44
N ARG A 367 -16.53 11.68 -4.63
CA ARG A 367 -17.18 11.47 -3.34
C ARG A 367 -16.90 12.57 -2.34
N ARG A 368 -15.66 13.03 -2.26
CA ARG A 368 -15.29 14.19 -1.46
C ARG A 368 -16.12 15.43 -1.89
N ASP A 369 -16.14 15.70 -3.19
CA ASP A 369 -16.84 16.88 -3.74
C ASP A 369 -18.37 16.79 -3.56
N GLU A 370 -18.92 15.59 -3.44
CA GLU A 370 -20.32 15.32 -3.09
C GLU A 370 -20.60 15.38 -1.58
N GLY A 371 -19.58 15.67 -0.75
CA GLY A 371 -19.72 15.88 0.68
C GLY A 371 -19.34 14.68 1.57
N SER A 372 -18.81 13.59 1.04
CA SER A 372 -18.26 12.53 1.89
C SER A 372 -16.97 12.98 2.56
N GLY A 373 -16.77 12.64 3.86
CA GLY A 373 -15.46 12.68 4.49
C GLY A 373 -14.70 11.40 4.18
N ILE A 374 -13.41 11.51 3.88
CA ILE A 374 -12.59 10.36 3.48
C ILE A 374 -11.34 10.29 4.34
N LEU A 375 -11.10 9.12 4.96
CA LEU A 375 -9.82 8.78 5.58
C LEU A 375 -9.03 7.92 4.59
N LEU A 376 -8.03 8.52 3.96
CA LEU A 376 -7.14 7.86 3.00
C LEU A 376 -5.90 7.37 3.72
N VAL A 377 -5.65 6.08 3.70
CA VAL A 377 -4.42 5.47 4.23
C VAL A 377 -3.68 4.83 3.10
N SER A 378 -2.47 5.26 2.83
CA SER A 378 -1.65 4.75 1.76
C SER A 378 -0.16 4.74 2.13
N SER A 379 0.53 3.70 1.71
CA SER A 379 1.98 3.61 1.77
C SER A 379 2.67 4.45 0.68
N GLU A 380 1.91 4.88 -0.34
CA GLU A 380 2.41 5.69 -1.45
C GLU A 380 2.25 7.18 -1.10
N LEU A 381 3.37 7.86 -0.76
CA LEU A 381 3.33 9.29 -0.40
C LEU A 381 2.81 10.18 -1.54
N THR A 382 3.07 9.81 -2.79
CA THR A 382 2.54 10.51 -3.96
C THR A 382 1.02 10.45 -4.03
N GLU A 383 0.39 9.35 -3.61
CA GLU A 383 -1.06 9.22 -3.52
C GLU A 383 -1.61 10.11 -2.40
N ILE A 384 -0.98 10.08 -1.22
CA ILE A 384 -1.34 10.94 -0.08
C ILE A 384 -1.26 12.42 -0.47
N LEU A 385 -0.14 12.89 -1.01
CA LEU A 385 0.06 14.29 -1.41
C LEU A 385 -0.93 14.72 -2.49
N LYS A 386 -1.22 13.84 -3.43
CA LYS A 386 -2.09 14.14 -4.57
C LYS A 386 -3.56 14.26 -4.20
N LEU A 387 -4.05 13.42 -3.30
CA LEU A 387 -5.47 13.30 -2.98
C LEU A 387 -5.88 14.05 -1.72
N SER A 388 -5.02 14.10 -0.70
CA SER A 388 -5.39 14.60 0.62
C SER A 388 -5.48 16.12 0.65
N ASP A 389 -6.39 16.62 1.47
CA ASP A 389 -6.51 18.05 1.79
C ASP A 389 -5.71 18.37 3.06
N ARG A 390 -5.62 17.40 3.97
CA ARG A 390 -4.85 17.42 5.20
C ARG A 390 -4.18 16.07 5.41
N ILE A 391 -2.99 16.05 5.99
CA ILE A 391 -2.17 14.85 6.18
C ILE A 391 -1.83 14.70 7.66
N ILE A 392 -2.10 13.52 8.20
CA ILE A 392 -1.68 13.09 9.54
C ILE A 392 -0.56 12.07 9.36
N VAL A 393 0.54 12.24 10.09
CA VAL A 393 1.67 11.30 10.06
C VAL A 393 1.66 10.48 11.34
N LEU A 394 1.62 9.15 11.20
CA LEU A 394 1.71 8.21 12.33
C LEU A 394 3.13 7.68 12.47
N PHE A 395 3.64 7.73 13.71
CA PHE A 395 4.90 7.12 14.11
C PHE A 395 4.74 6.42 15.47
N GLU A 396 5.14 5.14 15.56
CA GLU A 396 5.04 4.31 16.77
C GLU A 396 3.66 4.40 17.47
N GLY A 397 2.57 4.37 16.69
CA GLY A 397 1.20 4.39 17.20
C GLY A 397 0.69 5.77 17.62
N ARG A 398 1.43 6.85 17.44
CA ARG A 398 1.06 8.22 17.79
C ARG A 398 1.05 9.13 16.57
N ILE A 399 0.31 10.22 16.66
CA ILE A 399 0.40 11.29 15.66
C ILE A 399 1.73 12.05 15.91
N ALA A 400 2.65 11.94 14.93
CA ALA A 400 3.93 12.64 14.93
C ALA A 400 3.79 14.09 14.43
N GLY A 401 2.82 14.34 13.55
CA GLY A 401 2.53 15.67 13.02
C GLY A 401 1.28 15.68 12.15
N GLU A 402 0.78 16.88 11.90
CA GLU A 402 -0.35 17.17 11.03
C GLU A 402 0.05 18.32 10.09
N LEU A 403 -0.19 18.15 8.79
CA LEU A 403 0.21 19.09 7.74
C LEU A 403 -0.99 19.38 6.84
N LYS A 404 -1.04 20.59 6.28
CA LYS A 404 -1.89 20.86 5.11
C LYS A 404 -1.23 20.26 3.88
N ALA A 405 -2.00 19.57 3.04
CA ALA A 405 -1.42 18.90 1.88
C ALA A 405 -0.80 19.86 0.85
N GLU A 406 -1.29 21.11 0.77
CA GLU A 406 -0.76 22.16 -0.11
C GLU A 406 0.65 22.62 0.28
N ASP A 407 1.00 22.54 1.58
CA ASP A 407 2.27 22.98 2.13
C ASP A 407 3.23 21.79 2.36
N ALA A 408 2.74 20.55 2.28
CA ALA A 408 3.48 19.34 2.65
C ALA A 408 4.44 18.90 1.53
N THR A 409 5.66 18.51 1.91
CA THR A 409 6.64 17.90 1.02
C THR A 409 6.90 16.43 1.39
N GLU A 410 7.33 15.62 0.43
CA GLU A 410 7.74 14.23 0.70
C GLU A 410 8.83 14.16 1.77
N GLU A 411 9.73 15.14 1.81
CA GLU A 411 10.84 15.20 2.77
C GLU A 411 10.32 15.42 4.19
N GLU A 412 9.41 16.38 4.40
CA GLU A 412 8.82 16.65 5.72
C GLU A 412 8.02 15.47 6.23
N ILE A 413 7.17 14.87 5.38
CA ILE A 413 6.42 13.66 5.75
C ILE A 413 7.39 12.54 6.12
N SER A 414 8.45 12.33 5.33
CA SER A 414 9.45 11.27 5.60
C SER A 414 10.21 11.50 6.91
N LYS A 415 10.53 12.75 7.27
CA LYS A 415 11.14 13.10 8.57
C LYS A 415 10.20 12.75 9.72
N LEU A 416 8.92 13.13 9.63
CA LEU A 416 7.92 12.80 10.64
C LEU A 416 7.69 11.29 10.76
N MET A 417 7.69 10.56 9.63
CA MET A 417 7.59 9.09 9.60
C MET A 417 8.79 8.41 10.26
N ALA A 418 9.95 9.07 10.31
CA ALA A 418 11.14 8.60 11.00
C ALA A 418 11.20 9.04 12.49
N GLY A 419 10.18 9.74 12.99
CA GLY A 419 10.10 10.22 14.37
C GLY A 419 10.89 11.49 14.65
N VAL A 420 11.38 12.20 13.64
CA VAL A 420 12.03 13.50 13.79
C VAL A 420 10.94 14.56 13.92
N LYS A 421 10.80 15.17 15.10
CA LYS A 421 9.82 16.23 15.34
C LYS A 421 10.23 17.50 14.60
N ALA A 422 9.27 18.22 14.05
CA ALA A 422 9.47 19.51 13.37
C ALA A 422 10.13 20.58 14.27
N ASP A 423 10.00 20.48 15.60
CA ASP A 423 10.55 21.44 16.58
C ASP A 423 12.05 21.29 16.86
N ALA A 424 12.69 20.18 16.41
CA ALA A 424 14.13 19.95 16.69
C ALA A 424 15.07 20.85 15.88
N GLU A 425 14.60 21.47 14.79
CA GLU A 425 15.43 22.41 13.99
C GLU A 425 15.48 23.82 14.60
N ALA A 426 14.46 24.22 15.37
CA ALA A 426 14.45 25.51 16.08
C ALA A 426 15.46 25.53 17.22
N ASP A 427 15.63 24.42 17.95
CA ASP A 427 16.59 24.33 19.06
C ASP A 427 18.06 24.22 18.59
N ILE A 428 18.30 23.60 17.43
CA ILE A 428 19.67 23.51 16.86
C ILE A 428 20.13 24.86 16.27
N ALA A 429 19.22 25.67 15.73
CA ALA A 429 19.49 26.99 15.26
C ALA A 429 19.77 27.99 16.42
N ALA A 430 19.08 27.83 17.56
CA ALA A 430 19.25 28.62 18.75
C ALA A 430 20.57 28.36 19.50
N HIS A 431 21.23 27.23 19.30
CA HIS A 431 22.51 26.86 19.94
C HIS A 431 23.73 27.09 19.03
N ARG A 432 23.54 27.66 17.82
CA ARG A 432 24.62 28.05 16.89
C ARG A 432 24.72 29.55 16.66
N GLY A 433 24.03 30.37 17.46
CA GLY A 433 24.11 31.81 17.48
C GLY A 433 25.05 32.35 18.56
#